data_a30b6988c4576ab99718985778c5c68e
#
_entry.id   a30b6988c4576ab99718985778c5c68e
#
_cell.length_a   1.000
_cell.length_b   1.000
_cell.length_c   1.000
_cell.angle_alpha   90.00
_cell.angle_beta   90.00
_cell.angle_gamma   90.00
#
_symmetry.space_group_name_H-M   'P 1'
#
loop_
_entity.id
_entity.type
_entity.pdbx_description
1 polymer ?
#
loop_
_entity_poly.entity_id
_entity_poly.type
_entity_poly.pdbx_seq_one_letter_code
_entity_poly.pdbx_strand_id
1 'polypeptide(L)'
;MQSGAESDPTADIISPKIAKTLPSHLSESQVEQILAAPDVKDQFGLRDKAMLETLYASGLRVSELVNLDLVQLDRKVGVIKVIGKGSKERIVPMGEEALGCIDRYLDNARGKILKNLSSNKLFVTNKGRNRPNITRQAFWFRLRRYANAVGIKVKVSPHTLRHAFATHLLNHGADLRVVQLLLGHSDISTTQIYTKV
;
A
#
# COMPACT_ATOMS: atom_id res chain seq x y z
N MET A 1 -8.00 59.87 47.02
CA MET A 1 -8.17 58.40 46.90
C MET A 1 -8.31 58.05 45.45
N GLN A 2 -7.22 57.61 44.81
CA GLN A 2 -7.20 57.15 43.42
C GLN A 2 -7.05 55.66 43.45
N SER A 3 -8.08 54.95 42.99
CA SER A 3 -8.05 53.50 42.77
C SER A 3 -7.43 53.24 41.42
N GLY A 4 -6.18 52.73 41.39
CA GLY A 4 -5.54 52.23 40.20
C GLY A 4 -6.21 50.91 39.79
N ALA A 5 -6.74 50.86 38.57
CA ALA A 5 -7.15 49.62 37.96
C ALA A 5 -5.89 48.86 37.51
N GLU A 6 -5.61 47.71 38.12
CA GLU A 6 -4.59 46.76 37.65
C GLU A 6 -5.08 46.15 36.31
N SER A 7 -4.41 46.49 35.26
CA SER A 7 -4.61 45.80 33.97
C SER A 7 -3.93 44.43 34.05
N ASP A 8 -4.67 43.37 33.82
CA ASP A 8 -4.16 42.00 33.73
C ASP A 8 -3.20 41.88 32.51
N PRO A 9 -1.89 41.64 32.72
CA PRO A 9 -0.91 41.56 31.66
C PRO A 9 -1.03 40.28 30.85
N THR A 10 -1.96 39.36 31.16
CA THR A 10 -2.13 38.08 30.47
C THR A 10 -3.26 38.08 29.43
N ALA A 11 -3.99 39.22 29.30
CA ALA A 11 -5.14 39.33 28.41
C ALA A 11 -4.80 39.21 26.90
N ASP A 12 -3.54 39.41 26.52
CA ASP A 12 -3.08 39.41 25.12
C ASP A 12 -2.29 38.15 24.72
N ILE A 13 -2.33 37.07 25.52
CA ILE A 13 -1.72 35.79 25.10
C ILE A 13 -2.62 35.11 24.06
N ILE A 14 -2.37 35.40 22.80
CA ILE A 14 -2.95 34.66 21.67
C ILE A 14 -2.34 33.27 21.72
N SER A 15 -3.12 32.29 22.16
CA SER A 15 -2.73 30.88 22.07
C SER A 15 -2.30 30.54 20.62
N PRO A 16 -1.08 30.03 20.39
CA PRO A 16 -0.66 29.68 19.04
C PRO A 16 -1.66 28.68 18.48
N LYS A 17 -2.25 29.03 17.32
CA LYS A 17 -3.08 28.09 16.54
C LYS A 17 -2.19 26.89 16.21
N ILE A 18 -2.40 25.78 16.89
CA ILE A 18 -1.81 24.50 16.52
C ILE A 18 -2.26 24.25 15.08
N ALA A 19 -1.36 24.44 14.13
CA ALA A 19 -1.60 24.05 12.76
C ALA A 19 -2.01 22.56 12.80
N LYS A 20 -3.24 22.23 12.41
CA LYS A 20 -3.66 20.84 12.23
C LYS A 20 -2.69 20.24 11.23
N THR A 21 -1.67 19.56 11.70
CA THR A 21 -0.82 18.73 10.87
C THR A 21 -1.74 17.77 10.15
N LEU A 22 -1.79 17.88 8.82
CA LEU A 22 -2.53 16.94 7.99
C LEU A 22 -2.06 15.53 8.39
N PRO A 23 -2.96 14.59 8.67
CA PRO A 23 -2.58 13.26 9.08
C PRO A 23 -1.61 12.69 8.05
N SER A 24 -0.41 12.32 8.51
CA SER A 24 0.68 11.79 7.67
C SER A 24 0.39 10.38 7.17
N HIS A 25 -0.70 9.77 7.65
CA HIS A 25 -1.06 8.38 7.41
C HIS A 25 -2.44 8.26 6.75
N LEU A 26 -2.59 7.26 5.89
CA LEU A 26 -3.90 6.91 5.33
C LEU A 26 -4.72 6.19 6.40
N SER A 27 -5.96 6.61 6.62
CA SER A 27 -6.92 5.85 7.42
C SER A 27 -7.36 4.58 6.67
N GLU A 28 -7.92 3.60 7.39
CA GLU A 28 -8.47 2.38 6.80
C GLU A 28 -9.52 2.71 5.74
N SER A 29 -10.45 3.61 6.05
CA SER A 29 -11.48 4.05 5.09
C SER A 29 -10.88 4.68 3.83
N GLN A 30 -9.79 5.45 3.94
CA GLN A 30 -9.09 5.99 2.77
C GLN A 30 -8.41 4.90 1.94
N VAL A 31 -7.84 3.90 2.59
CA VAL A 31 -7.27 2.74 1.90
C VAL A 31 -8.36 1.97 1.17
N GLU A 32 -9.48 1.66 1.82
CA GLU A 32 -10.63 0.99 1.21
C GLU A 32 -11.13 1.73 -0.03
N GLN A 33 -11.26 3.06 0.03
CA GLN A 33 -11.64 3.88 -1.12
C GLN A 33 -10.64 3.75 -2.29
N ILE A 34 -9.33 3.74 -2.00
CA ILE A 34 -8.30 3.53 -3.03
C ILE A 34 -8.41 2.13 -3.63
N LEU A 35 -8.60 1.12 -2.78
CA LEU A 35 -8.72 -0.27 -3.21
C LEU A 35 -9.97 -0.50 -4.06
N ALA A 36 -11.07 0.21 -3.79
CA ALA A 36 -12.32 0.13 -4.55
C ALA A 36 -12.33 0.94 -5.86
N ALA A 37 -11.38 1.87 -6.05
CA ALA A 37 -11.38 2.81 -7.17
C ALA A 37 -11.15 2.19 -8.58
N PRO A 38 -10.41 1.06 -8.76
CA PRO A 38 -10.25 0.47 -10.08
C PRO A 38 -11.58 -0.07 -10.65
N ASP A 39 -11.87 0.26 -11.92
CA ASP A 39 -13.03 -0.31 -12.62
C ASP A 39 -12.79 -1.79 -12.97
N VAL A 40 -13.44 -2.68 -12.23
CA VAL A 40 -13.31 -4.13 -12.40
C VAL A 40 -14.00 -4.69 -13.67
N LYS A 41 -14.69 -3.85 -14.44
CA LYS A 41 -15.22 -4.22 -15.78
C LYS A 41 -14.12 -4.16 -16.82
N ASP A 42 -13.09 -3.37 -16.61
CA ASP A 42 -11.92 -3.27 -17.49
C ASP A 42 -10.80 -4.23 -17.07
N GLN A 43 -10.17 -4.86 -18.06
CA GLN A 43 -9.06 -5.80 -17.82
C GLN A 43 -7.88 -5.18 -17.08
N PHE A 44 -7.59 -3.89 -17.32
CA PHE A 44 -6.53 -3.18 -16.59
C PHE A 44 -6.98 -2.78 -15.19
N GLY A 45 -8.26 -2.51 -14.99
CA GLY A 45 -8.83 -2.27 -13.69
C GLY A 45 -8.80 -3.52 -12.81
N LEU A 46 -9.14 -4.71 -13.33
CA LEU A 46 -8.99 -5.99 -12.63
C LEU A 46 -7.54 -6.22 -12.18
N ARG A 47 -6.57 -5.97 -13.07
CA ARG A 47 -5.16 -6.07 -12.73
C ARG A 47 -4.78 -5.08 -11.62
N ASP A 48 -5.16 -3.83 -11.77
CA ASP A 48 -4.79 -2.76 -10.85
C ASP A 48 -5.42 -3.01 -9.45
N LYS A 49 -6.66 -3.49 -9.41
CA LYS A 49 -7.33 -3.95 -8.18
C LYS A 49 -6.51 -5.06 -7.50
N ALA A 50 -6.17 -6.11 -8.24
CA ALA A 50 -5.36 -7.21 -7.72
C ALA A 50 -3.98 -6.74 -7.22
N MET A 51 -3.32 -5.80 -7.92
CA MET A 51 -2.04 -5.23 -7.49
C MET A 51 -2.17 -4.43 -6.19
N LEU A 52 -3.20 -3.61 -6.07
CA LEU A 52 -3.44 -2.78 -4.88
C LEU A 52 -3.75 -3.66 -3.66
N GLU A 53 -4.64 -4.65 -3.82
CA GLU A 53 -4.99 -5.61 -2.77
C GLU A 53 -3.76 -6.42 -2.34
N THR A 54 -2.97 -6.92 -3.31
CA THR A 54 -1.73 -7.64 -2.99
C THR A 54 -0.77 -6.78 -2.20
N LEU A 55 -0.55 -5.51 -2.62
CA LEU A 55 0.37 -4.61 -1.93
C LEU A 55 -0.07 -4.33 -0.49
N TYR A 56 -1.36 -4.06 -0.30
CA TYR A 56 -1.92 -3.76 1.02
C TYR A 56 -1.98 -4.99 1.92
N ALA A 57 -2.42 -6.15 1.43
CA ALA A 57 -2.52 -7.36 2.22
C ALA A 57 -1.15 -7.94 2.64
N SER A 58 -0.10 -7.71 1.85
CA SER A 58 1.22 -8.32 2.07
C SER A 58 2.28 -7.35 2.58
N GLY A 59 2.03 -6.04 2.49
CA GLY A 59 3.03 -5.03 2.79
C GLY A 59 4.30 -5.13 1.95
N LEU A 60 4.24 -5.67 0.74
CA LEU A 60 5.38 -5.80 -0.18
C LEU A 60 6.01 -4.44 -0.52
N ARG A 61 7.29 -4.44 -0.85
CA ARG A 61 7.89 -3.30 -1.55
C ARG A 61 7.37 -3.25 -2.99
N VAL A 62 7.23 -2.04 -3.56
CA VAL A 62 6.77 -1.90 -4.95
C VAL A 62 7.64 -2.68 -5.94
N SER A 63 8.95 -2.77 -5.69
CA SER A 63 9.88 -3.57 -6.51
C SER A 63 9.60 -5.07 -6.41
N GLU A 64 9.20 -5.57 -5.25
CA GLU A 64 8.82 -6.96 -5.05
C GLU A 64 7.50 -7.24 -5.79
N LEU A 65 6.49 -6.38 -5.60
CA LEU A 65 5.18 -6.52 -6.25
C LEU A 65 5.27 -6.60 -7.79
N VAL A 66 5.98 -5.66 -8.43
CA VAL A 66 6.05 -5.61 -9.91
C VAL A 66 6.91 -6.71 -10.51
N ASN A 67 7.81 -7.31 -9.72
CA ASN A 67 8.68 -8.40 -10.15
C ASN A 67 8.17 -9.79 -9.72
N LEU A 68 7.02 -9.89 -9.07
CA LEU A 68 6.44 -11.14 -8.63
C LEU A 68 6.22 -12.08 -9.83
N ASP A 69 6.71 -13.31 -9.70
CA ASP A 69 6.49 -14.37 -10.67
C ASP A 69 5.28 -15.23 -10.26
N LEU A 70 4.61 -15.84 -11.24
CA LEU A 70 3.47 -16.73 -11.01
C LEU A 70 3.81 -17.87 -10.04
N VAL A 71 5.01 -18.44 -10.15
CA VAL A 71 5.48 -19.55 -9.32
C VAL A 71 5.69 -19.17 -7.84
N GLN A 72 5.78 -17.88 -7.54
CA GLN A 72 5.92 -17.39 -6.16
C GLN A 72 4.58 -17.32 -5.42
N LEU A 73 3.46 -17.42 -6.12
CA LEU A 73 2.12 -17.44 -5.55
C LEU A 73 1.65 -18.88 -5.35
N ASP A 74 1.46 -19.30 -4.11
CA ASP A 74 0.75 -20.53 -3.79
C ASP A 74 -0.71 -20.21 -3.45
N ARG A 75 -1.59 -20.44 -4.43
CA ARG A 75 -3.02 -20.15 -4.31
C ARG A 75 -3.75 -21.13 -3.37
N LYS A 76 -3.22 -22.35 -3.20
CA LYS A 76 -3.86 -23.38 -2.33
C LYS A 76 -3.63 -23.06 -0.87
N VAL A 77 -2.41 -22.67 -0.54
CA VAL A 77 -2.02 -22.32 0.84
C VAL A 77 -2.33 -20.85 1.13
N GLY A 78 -2.49 -20.03 0.13
CA GLY A 78 -2.76 -18.59 0.28
C GLY A 78 -1.54 -17.78 0.69
N VAL A 79 -0.37 -18.07 0.10
CA VAL A 79 0.88 -17.38 0.45
C VAL A 79 1.65 -16.92 -0.77
N ILE A 80 2.47 -15.89 -0.58
CA ILE A 80 3.47 -15.46 -1.55
C ILE A 80 4.87 -15.67 -0.98
N LYS A 81 5.75 -16.30 -1.77
CA LYS A 81 7.19 -16.38 -1.49
C LYS A 81 7.89 -15.15 -2.05
N VAL A 82 8.54 -14.39 -1.19
CA VAL A 82 9.23 -13.15 -1.55
C VAL A 82 10.71 -13.29 -1.31
N ILE A 83 11.52 -12.96 -2.31
CA ILE A 83 12.97 -12.90 -2.20
C ILE A 83 13.37 -11.47 -1.89
N GLY A 84 13.91 -11.22 -0.70
CA GLY A 84 14.33 -9.91 -0.23
C GLY A 84 15.80 -9.62 -0.49
N LYS A 85 16.30 -8.55 0.13
CA LYS A 85 17.72 -8.17 0.07
C LYS A 85 18.61 -9.30 0.62
N GLY A 86 19.67 -9.64 -0.10
CA GLY A 86 20.59 -10.72 0.28
C GLY A 86 20.03 -12.12 0.04
N SER A 87 19.12 -12.28 -0.93
CA SER A 87 18.48 -13.57 -1.29
C SER A 87 17.74 -14.26 -0.12
N LYS A 88 17.39 -13.52 0.92
CA LYS A 88 16.60 -14.05 2.03
C LYS A 88 15.15 -14.20 1.58
N GLU A 89 14.64 -15.43 1.66
CA GLU A 89 13.24 -15.73 1.38
C GLU A 89 12.38 -15.44 2.61
N ARG A 90 11.17 -14.92 2.36
CA ARG A 90 10.13 -14.86 3.36
C ARG A 90 8.80 -15.29 2.73
N ILE A 91 7.96 -15.90 3.55
CA ILE A 91 6.59 -16.28 3.19
C ILE A 91 5.66 -15.23 3.77
N VAL A 92 4.79 -14.69 2.94
CA VAL A 92 3.81 -13.68 3.35
C VAL A 92 2.42 -14.26 3.11
N PRO A 93 1.59 -14.39 4.15
CA PRO A 93 0.21 -14.82 3.99
C PRO A 93 -0.60 -13.76 3.24
N MET A 94 -1.54 -14.23 2.43
CA MET A 94 -2.47 -13.40 1.68
C MET A 94 -3.88 -13.60 2.23
N GLY A 95 -4.57 -12.51 2.51
CA GLY A 95 -5.99 -12.58 2.88
C GLY A 95 -6.87 -13.05 1.69
N GLU A 96 -8.03 -13.61 2.00
CA GLU A 96 -8.97 -14.15 1.01
C GLU A 96 -9.38 -13.12 -0.05
N GLU A 97 -9.58 -11.86 0.34
CA GLU A 97 -9.95 -10.78 -0.58
C GLU A 97 -8.86 -10.55 -1.63
N ALA A 98 -7.60 -10.49 -1.21
CA ALA A 98 -6.47 -10.30 -2.14
C ALA A 98 -6.31 -11.50 -3.08
N LEU A 99 -6.46 -12.72 -2.56
CA LEU A 99 -6.45 -13.94 -3.38
C LEU A 99 -7.59 -13.94 -4.40
N GLY A 100 -8.81 -13.63 -3.97
CA GLY A 100 -9.97 -13.54 -4.86
C GLY A 100 -9.79 -12.48 -5.96
N CYS A 101 -9.14 -11.36 -5.66
CA CYS A 101 -8.81 -10.34 -6.67
C CYS A 101 -7.74 -10.85 -7.66
N ILE A 102 -6.73 -11.57 -7.18
CA ILE A 102 -5.71 -12.18 -8.04
C ILE A 102 -6.37 -13.23 -8.97
N ASP A 103 -7.23 -14.08 -8.44
CA ASP A 103 -7.91 -15.11 -9.21
C ASP A 103 -8.77 -14.50 -10.32
N ARG A 104 -9.62 -13.51 -9.97
CA ARG A 104 -10.42 -12.78 -10.96
C ARG A 104 -9.54 -12.16 -12.07
N TYR A 105 -8.40 -11.60 -11.69
CA TYR A 105 -7.45 -11.03 -12.66
C TYR A 105 -6.82 -12.11 -13.56
N LEU A 106 -6.36 -13.23 -12.99
CA LEU A 106 -5.73 -14.32 -13.74
C LEU A 106 -6.71 -14.92 -14.76
N ASP A 107 -7.94 -15.18 -14.33
CA ASP A 107 -8.94 -15.88 -15.12
C ASP A 107 -9.56 -14.98 -16.21
N ASN A 108 -9.79 -13.69 -15.90
CA ASN A 108 -10.60 -12.83 -16.78
C ASN A 108 -9.82 -11.74 -17.53
N ALA A 109 -8.60 -11.41 -17.09
CA ALA A 109 -7.89 -10.24 -17.60
C ALA A 109 -6.45 -10.51 -18.08
N ARG A 110 -5.67 -11.32 -17.36
CA ARG A 110 -4.25 -11.48 -17.65
C ARG A 110 -3.97 -11.98 -19.06
N GLY A 111 -4.68 -12.99 -19.53
CA GLY A 111 -4.55 -13.52 -20.89
C GLY A 111 -4.91 -12.48 -21.95
N LYS A 112 -5.98 -11.70 -21.72
CA LYS A 112 -6.41 -10.62 -22.63
C LYS A 112 -5.37 -9.50 -22.73
N ILE A 113 -4.70 -9.18 -21.62
CA ILE A 113 -3.63 -8.15 -21.59
C ILE A 113 -2.39 -8.63 -22.33
N LEU A 114 -1.98 -9.88 -22.13
CA LEU A 114 -0.82 -10.48 -22.80
C LEU A 114 -1.03 -10.65 -24.29
N LYS A 115 -2.26 -10.94 -24.73
CA LYS A 115 -2.55 -11.33 -26.13
C LYS A 115 -1.66 -12.51 -26.56
N ASN A 116 -0.72 -12.25 -27.47
CA ASN A 116 0.22 -13.25 -28.00
C ASN A 116 1.59 -13.24 -27.28
N LEU A 117 1.74 -12.45 -26.20
CA LEU A 117 2.98 -12.39 -25.44
C LEU A 117 2.96 -13.42 -24.31
N SER A 118 4.13 -13.96 -23.98
CA SER A 118 4.32 -14.80 -22.79
C SER A 118 5.06 -14.04 -21.69
N SER A 119 4.75 -14.35 -20.43
CA SER A 119 5.46 -13.80 -19.27
C SER A 119 5.26 -14.70 -18.06
N ASN A 120 6.32 -14.87 -17.29
CA ASN A 120 6.26 -15.54 -15.99
C ASN A 120 5.79 -14.58 -14.88
N LYS A 121 5.73 -13.27 -15.16
CA LYS A 121 5.31 -12.27 -14.16
C LYS A 121 3.82 -12.42 -13.83
N LEU A 122 3.51 -12.29 -12.54
CA LEU A 122 2.12 -12.29 -12.08
C LEU A 122 1.35 -11.12 -12.71
N PHE A 123 1.88 -9.90 -12.58
CA PHE A 123 1.24 -8.69 -13.09
C PHE A 123 1.87 -8.23 -14.41
N VAL A 124 1.04 -8.11 -15.44
CA VAL A 124 1.51 -7.85 -16.81
C VAL A 124 0.91 -6.57 -17.41
N THR A 125 1.54 -6.11 -18.50
CA THR A 125 1.07 -4.98 -19.31
C THR A 125 1.20 -5.32 -20.80
N ASN A 126 0.42 -4.68 -21.63
CA ASN A 126 0.54 -4.75 -23.09
C ASN A 126 1.46 -3.64 -23.67
N LYS A 127 2.05 -2.82 -22.82
CA LYS A 127 2.96 -1.75 -23.23
C LYS A 127 4.41 -2.26 -23.21
N GLY A 128 5.04 -2.27 -24.37
CA GLY A 128 6.43 -2.71 -24.55
C GLY A 128 6.54 -3.96 -25.43
N ARG A 129 7.28 -3.85 -26.54
CA ARG A 129 7.36 -4.89 -27.58
C ARG A 129 7.86 -6.24 -27.09
N ASN A 130 8.73 -6.28 -26.05
CA ASN A 130 9.35 -7.54 -25.58
C ASN A 130 9.37 -7.70 -24.05
N ARG A 131 8.74 -6.81 -23.28
CA ARG A 131 8.73 -6.88 -21.82
C ARG A 131 7.34 -6.52 -21.28
N PRO A 132 6.45 -7.49 -21.15
CA PRO A 132 5.09 -7.24 -20.67
C PRO A 132 5.04 -7.01 -19.14
N ASN A 133 6.09 -6.43 -18.56
CA ASN A 133 6.19 -6.20 -17.11
C ASN A 133 5.75 -4.77 -16.76
N ILE A 134 5.02 -4.62 -15.67
CA ILE A 134 4.70 -3.31 -15.13
C ILE A 134 5.93 -2.73 -14.43
N THR A 135 6.23 -1.46 -14.70
CA THR A 135 7.30 -0.74 -14.01
C THR A 135 6.82 -0.16 -12.68
N ARG A 136 7.76 0.06 -11.74
CA ARG A 136 7.48 0.76 -10.48
C ARG A 136 6.82 2.13 -10.69
N GLN A 137 7.30 2.88 -11.69
CA GLN A 137 6.75 4.19 -12.05
C GLN A 137 5.32 4.10 -12.58
N ALA A 138 5.03 3.10 -13.44
CA ALA A 138 3.69 2.89 -13.97
C ALA A 138 2.70 2.54 -12.85
N PHE A 139 3.08 1.71 -11.90
CA PHE A 139 2.25 1.40 -10.74
C PHE A 139 2.04 2.63 -9.85
N TRP A 140 3.10 3.38 -9.55
CA TRP A 140 3.01 4.60 -8.74
C TRP A 140 2.07 5.63 -9.36
N PHE A 141 2.16 5.85 -10.68
CA PHE A 141 1.27 6.75 -11.39
C PHE A 141 -0.20 6.33 -11.29
N ARG A 142 -0.49 5.02 -11.41
CA ARG A 142 -1.84 4.46 -11.28
C ARG A 142 -2.39 4.64 -9.87
N LEU A 143 -1.61 4.32 -8.86
CA LEU A 143 -1.99 4.49 -7.47
C LEU A 143 -2.38 5.95 -7.18
N ARG A 144 -1.56 6.92 -7.63
CA ARG A 144 -1.88 8.35 -7.49
C ARG A 144 -3.17 8.72 -8.22
N ARG A 145 -3.38 8.21 -9.42
CA ARG A 145 -4.60 8.45 -10.18
C ARG A 145 -5.83 7.97 -9.42
N TYR A 146 -5.79 6.78 -8.82
CA TYR A 146 -6.89 6.25 -8.01
C TYR A 146 -7.12 7.07 -6.74
N ALA A 147 -6.06 7.41 -6.01
CA ALA A 147 -6.17 8.25 -4.83
C ALA A 147 -6.79 9.63 -5.14
N ASN A 148 -6.39 10.25 -6.24
CA ASN A 148 -6.96 11.54 -6.70
C ASN A 148 -8.43 11.39 -7.12
N ALA A 149 -8.79 10.29 -7.78
CA ALA A 149 -10.16 10.04 -8.23
C ALA A 149 -11.16 9.92 -7.08
N VAL A 150 -10.70 9.43 -5.91
CA VAL A 150 -11.51 9.35 -4.69
C VAL A 150 -11.31 10.54 -3.73
N GLY A 151 -10.67 11.61 -4.20
CA GLY A 151 -10.56 12.87 -3.47
C GLY A 151 -9.55 12.89 -2.32
N ILE A 152 -8.62 11.92 -2.26
CA ILE A 152 -7.59 11.88 -1.22
C ILE A 152 -6.52 12.93 -1.51
N LYS A 153 -6.41 13.93 -0.62
CA LYS A 153 -5.50 15.09 -0.77
C LYS A 153 -4.07 14.81 -0.30
N VAL A 154 -3.86 13.81 0.55
CA VAL A 154 -2.52 13.44 1.02
C VAL A 154 -1.71 12.79 -0.10
N LYS A 155 -0.38 12.96 -0.05
CA LYS A 155 0.51 12.37 -1.05
C LYS A 155 0.55 10.85 -0.89
N VAL A 156 -0.17 10.13 -1.77
CA VAL A 156 -0.20 8.67 -1.76
C VAL A 156 0.93 8.09 -2.61
N SER A 157 1.60 7.10 -2.08
CA SER A 157 2.69 6.35 -2.70
C SER A 157 2.63 4.87 -2.28
N PRO A 158 3.34 3.95 -2.97
CA PRO A 158 3.43 2.56 -2.51
C PRO A 158 3.99 2.43 -1.08
N HIS A 159 4.91 3.31 -0.68
CA HIS A 159 5.42 3.37 0.69
C HIS A 159 4.34 3.77 1.69
N THR A 160 3.46 4.70 1.31
CA THR A 160 2.35 5.14 2.16
C THR A 160 1.36 3.99 2.40
N LEU A 161 1.03 3.19 1.36
CA LEU A 161 0.17 2.01 1.52
C LEU A 161 0.83 0.92 2.38
N ARG A 162 2.12 0.67 2.17
CA ARG A 162 2.87 -0.28 3.00
C ARG A 162 2.97 0.19 4.46
N HIS A 163 3.10 1.49 4.68
CA HIS A 163 3.06 2.08 6.02
C HIS A 163 1.67 1.91 6.66
N ALA A 164 0.60 2.19 5.90
CA ALA A 164 -0.77 1.96 6.35
C ALA A 164 -1.00 0.49 6.74
N PHE A 165 -0.55 -0.47 5.93
CA PHE A 165 -0.59 -1.90 6.26
C PHE A 165 0.03 -2.19 7.64
N ALA A 166 1.26 -1.71 7.87
CA ALA A 166 1.95 -1.94 9.13
C ALA A 166 1.22 -1.31 10.33
N THR A 167 0.78 -0.06 10.19
CA THR A 167 0.07 0.69 11.24
C THR A 167 -1.28 0.03 11.56
N HIS A 168 -2.05 -0.35 10.53
CA HIS A 168 -3.35 -0.97 10.72
C HIS A 168 -3.23 -2.35 11.37
N LEU A 169 -2.23 -3.17 10.99
CA LEU A 169 -1.97 -4.44 11.68
C LEU A 169 -1.67 -4.24 13.18
N LEU A 170 -0.82 -3.27 13.51
CA LEU A 170 -0.49 -2.96 14.91
C LEU A 170 -1.72 -2.47 15.69
N ASN A 171 -2.53 -1.61 15.08
CA ASN A 171 -3.77 -1.12 15.68
C ASN A 171 -4.79 -2.24 15.94
N HIS A 172 -4.76 -3.31 15.13
CA HIS A 172 -5.57 -4.52 15.33
C HIS A 172 -4.89 -5.56 16.24
N GLY A 173 -3.85 -5.18 16.97
CA GLY A 173 -3.23 -6.02 17.97
C GLY A 173 -2.19 -7.02 17.45
N ALA A 174 -1.74 -6.87 16.20
CA ALA A 174 -0.65 -7.70 15.71
C ALA A 174 0.65 -7.42 16.48
N ASP A 175 1.39 -8.48 16.79
CA ASP A 175 2.70 -8.36 17.41
C ASP A 175 3.69 -7.64 16.50
N LEU A 176 4.45 -6.69 17.06
CA LEU A 176 5.43 -5.89 16.33
C LEU A 176 6.46 -6.77 15.62
N ARG A 177 6.86 -7.89 16.23
CA ARG A 177 7.83 -8.81 15.65
C ARG A 177 7.27 -9.51 14.42
N VAL A 178 5.99 -9.88 14.46
CA VAL A 178 5.30 -10.45 13.30
C VAL A 178 5.24 -9.45 12.15
N VAL A 179 4.90 -8.19 12.42
CA VAL A 179 4.89 -7.12 11.41
C VAL A 179 6.28 -6.91 10.82
N GLN A 180 7.33 -6.94 11.63
CA GLN A 180 8.73 -6.86 11.18
C GLN A 180 9.09 -7.98 10.21
N LEU A 181 8.73 -9.22 10.55
CA LEU A 181 8.98 -10.39 9.70
C LEU A 181 8.25 -10.27 8.35
N LEU A 182 6.97 -9.90 8.36
CA LEU A 182 6.18 -9.72 7.15
C LEU A 182 6.78 -8.63 6.24
N LEU A 183 7.25 -7.55 6.81
CA LEU A 183 7.88 -6.46 6.08
C LEU A 183 9.30 -6.80 5.60
N GLY A 184 9.93 -7.84 6.12
CA GLY A 184 11.31 -8.21 5.79
C GLY A 184 12.30 -7.13 6.23
N HIS A 185 12.10 -6.58 7.43
CA HIS A 185 13.06 -5.72 8.10
C HIS A 185 14.09 -6.58 8.82
N SER A 186 15.35 -6.46 8.45
CA SER A 186 16.47 -7.11 9.12
C SER A 186 16.92 -6.36 10.37
N ASP A 187 16.47 -5.11 10.54
CA ASP A 187 16.86 -4.20 11.63
C ASP A 187 15.64 -3.69 12.37
N ILE A 188 15.68 -3.74 13.71
CA ILE A 188 14.58 -3.38 14.61
C ILE A 188 14.27 -1.89 14.54
N SER A 189 15.29 -1.06 14.27
CA SER A 189 15.15 0.41 14.25
C SER A 189 14.15 0.93 13.23
N THR A 190 14.00 0.23 12.10
CA THR A 190 13.13 0.67 11.00
C THR A 190 11.63 0.52 11.32
N THR A 191 11.27 -0.37 12.24
CA THR A 191 9.85 -0.64 12.56
C THR A 191 9.39 0.16 13.80
N GLN A 192 10.30 0.64 14.63
CA GLN A 192 9.95 1.49 15.79
C GLN A 192 9.25 2.79 15.40
N ILE A 193 9.36 3.22 14.14
CA ILE A 193 8.64 4.38 13.60
C ILE A 193 7.11 4.18 13.66
N TYR A 194 6.63 2.93 13.64
CA TYR A 194 5.21 2.59 13.63
C TYR A 194 4.57 2.53 15.02
N THR A 195 5.36 2.58 16.09
CA THR A 195 4.88 2.49 17.48
C THR A 195 4.69 3.86 18.17
N LYS A 196 4.94 4.97 17.44
CA LYS A 196 4.73 6.34 17.95
C LYS A 196 3.43 6.93 17.41
N VAL A 197 2.31 6.27 17.68
CA VAL A 197 0.97 6.81 17.45
C VAL A 197 0.22 6.81 18.79
#